data_82cef2a825297a54d86336d06c1fd317
#
_entry.id   82cef2a825297a54d86336d06c1fd317
#
_cell.length_a   1.000
_cell.length_b   1.000
_cell.length_c   1.000
_cell.angle_alpha   90.00
_cell.angle_beta   90.00
_cell.angle_gamma   90.00
#
_symmetry.space_group_name_H-M   'P 1'
#
loop_
_entity.id
_entity.type
_entity.pdbx_description
1 polymer ?
#
loop_
_entity_poly.entity_id
_entity_poly.type
_entity_poly.pdbx_seq_one_letter_code
_entity_poly.pdbx_strand_id
1 'polypeptide(L)'
;MKTDIQIAQEANMAHIKDVAAKVGITEDELEFYGKYKAKLSDDVWEKVKDRPDGKLVLVTAINPTPAGEGKTTTTVGLGEAMARLDKKAIIALREPSLGPCFGIKGGAAGGGYAQVVPMEDLNLHFTGDFHAITSANNLLAALLDNHIQQGNALQIDPRQVVWKRCLDMNDRSLRNIVVGLGSKMDGMVREDHFVITVASEIMAILCLADDIHDLKDRLGRIIVAYNFAGDPVTADDLEATGAMTALLKDAIKPNLIQTLEHTPALVHGGPFANIAHGCNSVRATKMALKLSDITITEAGFGADLGAEKFLDIKCRKAGFKPDAVVLVATVRALKYNGGVAKNDLAKENIEALKKGIVNLEKHIENIQKYDIPVVVTLNSFITDTDAENELIRNFCEEKGCEFALSEVWEKGGEGGIALAEKVLDTLENKKSRFHTLYEDALSLEEKIETISREIYGARGVVYEPAAQKQLAKIASMGFGELPVCMAKNQYSLSDDAKKLGRPTDFDIHIREVYVSAGAGFVVALTGAVMTMPGLPKVPAANGIDVSEEGNIVGLF
;
A
#
# COMPACT_ATOMS: atom_id res chain seq x y z
N MET A 1 -12.76 -6.05 -27.35
CA MET A 1 -11.64 -6.34 -26.43
C MET A 1 -12.25 -6.99 -25.21
N LYS A 2 -11.68 -8.06 -24.68
CA LYS A 2 -12.17 -8.72 -23.46
C LYS A 2 -11.95 -7.82 -22.26
N THR A 3 -12.82 -7.89 -21.25
CA THR A 3 -12.63 -7.23 -19.96
C THR A 3 -11.63 -7.99 -19.11
N ASP A 4 -11.08 -7.34 -18.06
CA ASP A 4 -10.10 -7.97 -17.18
C ASP A 4 -10.66 -9.23 -16.51
N ILE A 5 -11.94 -9.22 -16.08
CA ILE A 5 -12.61 -10.40 -15.51
C ILE A 5 -12.75 -11.53 -16.54
N GLN A 6 -13.08 -11.24 -17.80
CA GLN A 6 -13.18 -12.26 -18.84
C GLN A 6 -11.83 -12.92 -19.12
N ILE A 7 -10.75 -12.14 -19.15
CA ILE A 7 -9.39 -12.66 -19.33
C ILE A 7 -9.02 -13.58 -18.15
N ALA A 8 -9.33 -13.16 -16.93
CA ALA A 8 -9.05 -13.94 -15.72
C ALA A 8 -9.87 -15.24 -15.66
N GLN A 9 -11.15 -15.22 -16.05
CA GLN A 9 -12.03 -16.41 -16.07
C GLN A 9 -11.63 -17.44 -17.13
N GLU A 10 -11.04 -16.99 -18.24
CA GLU A 10 -10.52 -17.89 -19.29
C GLU A 10 -9.11 -18.42 -18.99
N ALA A 11 -8.47 -17.96 -17.91
CA ALA A 11 -7.11 -18.35 -17.57
C ALA A 11 -6.98 -19.86 -17.29
N ASN A 12 -5.99 -20.49 -17.90
CA ASN A 12 -5.61 -21.86 -17.59
C ASN A 12 -4.69 -21.88 -16.35
N MET A 13 -5.28 -21.84 -15.14
CA MET A 13 -4.50 -21.81 -13.90
C MET A 13 -3.84 -23.16 -13.60
N ALA A 14 -2.55 -23.14 -13.27
CA ALA A 14 -1.83 -24.28 -12.73
C ALA A 14 -2.28 -24.57 -11.29
N HIS A 15 -2.15 -25.81 -10.83
CA HIS A 15 -2.37 -26.12 -9.42
C HIS A 15 -1.34 -25.38 -8.57
N ILE A 16 -1.75 -24.81 -7.43
CA ILE A 16 -0.87 -23.93 -6.64
C ILE A 16 0.40 -24.63 -6.15
N LYS A 17 0.37 -25.95 -5.93
CA LYS A 17 1.57 -26.72 -5.59
C LYS A 17 2.61 -26.73 -6.71
N ASP A 18 2.17 -26.72 -7.96
CA ASP A 18 3.09 -26.71 -9.11
C ASP A 18 3.73 -25.32 -9.27
N VAL A 19 2.99 -24.28 -8.93
CA VAL A 19 3.51 -22.89 -8.85
C VAL A 19 4.53 -22.77 -7.72
N ALA A 20 4.22 -23.31 -6.54
CA ALA A 20 5.10 -23.35 -5.36
C ALA A 20 6.41 -24.10 -5.64
N ALA A 21 6.34 -25.21 -6.36
CA ALA A 21 7.50 -26.01 -6.73
C ALA A 21 8.55 -25.23 -7.55
N LYS A 22 8.12 -24.24 -8.38
CA LYS A 22 9.04 -23.37 -9.14
C LYS A 22 10.02 -22.60 -8.27
N VAL A 23 9.64 -22.34 -7.02
CA VAL A 23 10.46 -21.61 -6.05
C VAL A 23 10.96 -22.50 -4.89
N GLY A 24 10.84 -23.83 -5.06
CA GLY A 24 11.38 -24.82 -4.13
C GLY A 24 10.57 -25.00 -2.85
N ILE A 25 9.27 -24.67 -2.88
CA ILE A 25 8.30 -24.95 -1.81
C ILE A 25 7.62 -26.29 -2.11
N THR A 26 7.55 -27.17 -1.12
CA THR A 26 6.92 -28.48 -1.21
C THR A 26 5.43 -28.42 -0.83
N GLU A 27 4.67 -29.46 -1.19
CA GLU A 27 3.24 -29.55 -0.88
C GLU A 27 2.96 -29.49 0.62
N ASP A 28 3.79 -30.11 1.45
CA ASP A 28 3.67 -30.16 2.92
C ASP A 28 3.90 -28.77 3.58
N GLU A 29 4.52 -27.84 2.87
CA GLU A 29 4.77 -26.47 3.33
C GLU A 29 3.63 -25.51 2.97
N LEU A 30 2.55 -26.01 2.35
CA LEU A 30 1.40 -25.25 1.91
C LEU A 30 0.15 -25.55 2.74
N GLU A 31 -0.54 -24.51 3.15
CA GLU A 31 -1.90 -24.59 3.69
C GLU A 31 -2.89 -24.22 2.59
N PHE A 32 -3.55 -25.22 1.98
CA PHE A 32 -4.38 -25.02 0.81
C PHE A 32 -5.70 -24.31 1.11
N TYR A 33 -6.02 -23.34 0.26
CA TYR A 33 -7.32 -22.68 0.16
C TYR A 33 -7.93 -22.96 -1.22
N GLY A 34 -8.23 -24.24 -1.49
CA GLY A 34 -8.65 -24.74 -2.80
C GLY A 34 -7.44 -25.07 -3.70
N LYS A 35 -7.67 -25.13 -5.03
CA LYS A 35 -6.64 -25.57 -6.00
C LYS A 35 -5.60 -24.51 -6.34
N TYR A 36 -5.97 -23.24 -6.25
CA TYR A 36 -5.24 -22.14 -6.89
C TYR A 36 -4.67 -21.12 -5.90
N LYS A 37 -4.92 -21.30 -4.61
CA LYS A 37 -4.42 -20.44 -3.52
C LYS A 37 -3.92 -21.29 -2.36
N ALA A 38 -2.90 -20.81 -1.69
CA ALA A 38 -2.42 -21.41 -0.43
C ALA A 38 -1.77 -20.35 0.45
N LYS A 39 -1.70 -20.60 1.75
CA LYS A 39 -0.81 -19.87 2.64
C LYS A 39 0.52 -20.61 2.77
N LEU A 40 1.61 -19.85 2.96
CA LEU A 40 2.92 -20.40 3.27
C LEU A 40 3.01 -20.68 4.77
N SER A 41 3.35 -21.92 5.13
CA SER A 41 3.58 -22.28 6.53
C SER A 41 4.84 -21.62 7.07
N ASP A 42 4.98 -21.58 8.40
CA ASP A 42 6.20 -21.07 9.05
C ASP A 42 7.43 -21.91 8.75
N ASP A 43 7.26 -23.19 8.39
CA ASP A 43 8.34 -24.10 7.99
C ASP A 43 9.09 -23.60 6.74
N VAL A 44 8.39 -22.90 5.84
CA VAL A 44 9.04 -22.24 4.68
C VAL A 44 10.08 -21.23 5.17
N TRP A 45 9.71 -20.39 6.14
CA TRP A 45 10.64 -19.41 6.69
C TRP A 45 11.84 -20.07 7.38
N GLU A 46 11.61 -21.06 8.22
CA GLU A 46 12.67 -21.78 8.92
C GLU A 46 13.67 -22.44 7.94
N LYS A 47 13.18 -22.95 6.82
CA LYS A 47 13.99 -23.56 5.75
C LYS A 47 14.84 -22.56 4.97
N VAL A 48 14.37 -21.31 4.81
CA VAL A 48 15.00 -20.35 3.88
C VAL A 48 15.66 -19.15 4.56
N LYS A 49 15.40 -18.87 5.83
CA LYS A 49 15.85 -17.65 6.55
C LYS A 49 17.34 -17.35 6.44
N ASP A 50 18.17 -18.38 6.37
CA ASP A 50 19.63 -18.26 6.30
C ASP A 50 20.18 -18.19 4.85
N ARG A 51 19.31 -18.26 3.84
CA ARG A 51 19.73 -18.09 2.44
C ARG A 51 20.09 -16.62 2.18
N PRO A 52 20.98 -16.36 1.21
CA PRO A 52 21.19 -14.99 0.74
C PRO A 52 19.89 -14.42 0.15
N ASP A 53 19.74 -13.11 0.27
CA ASP A 53 18.64 -12.40 -0.37
C ASP A 53 18.86 -12.30 -1.87
N GLY A 54 17.78 -12.43 -2.64
CA GLY A 54 17.73 -12.03 -4.02
C GLY A 54 17.68 -10.50 -4.15
N LYS A 55 17.60 -10.02 -5.38
CA LYS A 55 17.50 -8.58 -5.70
C LYS A 55 16.10 -8.04 -5.41
N LEU A 56 16.02 -6.86 -4.81
CA LEU A 56 14.76 -6.17 -4.52
C LEU A 56 14.51 -5.03 -5.50
N VAL A 57 13.45 -5.15 -6.29
CA VAL A 57 13.00 -4.11 -7.22
C VAL A 57 11.68 -3.53 -6.72
N LEU A 58 11.65 -2.22 -6.47
CA LEU A 58 10.45 -1.49 -6.11
C LEU A 58 9.81 -0.87 -7.35
N VAL A 59 8.52 -1.13 -7.58
CA VAL A 59 7.72 -0.45 -8.60
C VAL A 59 6.89 0.65 -7.94
N THR A 60 7.03 1.87 -8.42
CA THR A 60 6.26 3.04 -7.98
C THR A 60 5.82 3.85 -9.20
N ALA A 61 5.18 5.00 -9.01
CA ALA A 61 4.72 5.84 -10.11
C ALA A 61 4.85 7.33 -9.80
N ILE A 62 4.61 8.15 -10.81
CA ILE A 62 4.36 9.59 -10.66
C ILE A 62 2.99 9.82 -9.99
N ASN A 63 2.61 11.08 -9.69
CA ASN A 63 1.30 11.37 -9.15
C ASN A 63 0.19 10.85 -10.08
N PRO A 64 -0.77 10.06 -9.57
CA PRO A 64 -1.75 9.39 -10.40
C PRO A 64 -2.85 10.32 -10.91
N THR A 65 -3.42 9.96 -12.05
CA THR A 65 -4.75 10.42 -12.44
C THR A 65 -5.82 9.68 -11.62
N PRO A 66 -7.09 10.14 -11.65
CA PRO A 66 -8.19 9.39 -11.05
C PRO A 66 -8.41 7.98 -11.65
N ALA A 67 -7.84 7.70 -12.82
CA ALA A 67 -7.93 6.38 -13.48
C ALA A 67 -6.82 5.40 -13.04
N GLY A 68 -5.77 5.90 -12.36
CA GLY A 68 -4.58 5.12 -12.00
C GLY A 68 -3.54 5.05 -13.14
N GLU A 69 -2.33 4.58 -12.81
CA GLU A 69 -1.18 4.59 -13.74
C GLU A 69 -0.69 3.18 -14.10
N GLY A 70 -1.40 2.13 -13.68
CA GLY A 70 -1.06 0.75 -14.03
C GLY A 70 0.18 0.20 -13.31
N LYS A 71 0.49 0.66 -12.09
CA LYS A 71 1.62 0.12 -11.31
C LYS A 71 1.53 -1.39 -11.11
N THR A 72 0.39 -1.90 -10.64
CA THR A 72 0.21 -3.32 -10.39
C THR A 72 0.31 -4.11 -11.69
N THR A 73 -0.27 -3.63 -12.78
CA THR A 73 -0.14 -4.21 -14.13
C THR A 73 1.32 -4.27 -14.55
N THR A 74 2.08 -3.17 -14.37
CA THR A 74 3.52 -3.13 -14.66
C THR A 74 4.32 -4.09 -13.76
N THR A 75 3.98 -4.17 -12.48
CA THR A 75 4.64 -5.07 -11.51
C THR A 75 4.45 -6.54 -11.90
N VAL A 76 3.23 -6.91 -12.25
CA VAL A 76 2.88 -8.27 -12.69
C VAL A 76 3.58 -8.58 -14.02
N GLY A 77 3.42 -7.73 -15.04
CA GLY A 77 4.02 -7.95 -16.35
C GLY A 77 5.55 -7.97 -16.32
N LEU A 78 6.19 -7.17 -15.45
CA LEU A 78 7.63 -7.24 -15.23
C LEU A 78 8.05 -8.60 -14.62
N GLY A 79 7.27 -9.11 -13.65
CA GLY A 79 7.53 -10.43 -13.08
C GLY A 79 7.40 -11.55 -14.10
N GLU A 80 6.37 -11.51 -14.94
CA GLU A 80 6.20 -12.45 -16.06
C GLU A 80 7.35 -12.34 -17.08
N ALA A 81 7.77 -11.11 -17.42
CA ALA A 81 8.89 -10.88 -18.34
C ALA A 81 10.21 -11.41 -17.78
N MET A 82 10.46 -11.23 -16.47
CA MET A 82 11.62 -11.82 -15.81
C MET A 82 11.63 -13.34 -15.91
N ALA A 83 10.47 -13.97 -15.70
CA ALA A 83 10.32 -15.43 -15.83
C ALA A 83 10.56 -15.90 -17.28
N ARG A 84 10.13 -15.13 -18.29
CA ARG A 84 10.43 -15.40 -19.71
C ARG A 84 11.93 -15.28 -20.05
N LEU A 85 12.67 -14.51 -19.29
CA LEU A 85 14.15 -14.38 -19.37
C LEU A 85 14.88 -15.36 -18.44
N ASP A 86 14.22 -16.47 -18.08
CA ASP A 86 14.75 -17.53 -17.22
C ASP A 86 15.26 -17.04 -15.84
N LYS A 87 14.69 -15.94 -15.33
CA LYS A 87 14.96 -15.48 -13.97
C LYS A 87 13.92 -16.04 -13.01
N LYS A 88 14.39 -16.49 -11.86
CA LYS A 88 13.51 -16.93 -10.76
C LYS A 88 12.94 -15.71 -10.06
N ALA A 89 11.79 -15.24 -10.51
CA ALA A 89 11.12 -14.06 -9.99
C ALA A 89 9.93 -14.42 -9.08
N ILE A 90 9.74 -13.63 -8.04
CA ILE A 90 8.52 -13.60 -7.20
C ILE A 90 8.00 -12.18 -7.15
N ILE A 91 6.69 -12.02 -7.28
CA ILE A 91 6.00 -10.76 -7.14
C ILE A 91 5.40 -10.68 -5.74
N ALA A 92 5.58 -9.57 -5.03
CA ALA A 92 5.00 -9.35 -3.71
C ALA A 92 4.03 -8.14 -3.74
N LEU A 93 2.74 -8.41 -3.56
CA LEU A 93 1.64 -7.46 -3.76
C LEU A 93 0.83 -7.24 -2.48
N ARG A 94 0.06 -6.16 -2.48
CA ARG A 94 -1.00 -5.93 -1.49
C ARG A 94 -2.27 -6.68 -1.89
N GLU A 95 -3.02 -7.09 -0.88
CA GLU A 95 -4.38 -7.60 -1.03
C GLU A 95 -5.36 -6.44 -1.23
N PRO A 96 -6.31 -6.50 -2.18
CA PRO A 96 -7.31 -5.45 -2.39
C PRO A 96 -8.38 -5.46 -1.30
N SER A 97 -8.89 -4.26 -0.97
CA SER A 97 -10.00 -4.03 -0.05
C SER A 97 -11.33 -4.06 -0.80
N LEU A 98 -12.37 -4.58 -0.16
CA LEU A 98 -13.74 -4.63 -0.72
C LEU A 98 -14.31 -3.23 -1.00
N GLY A 99 -14.05 -2.26 -0.13
CA GLY A 99 -14.58 -0.90 -0.28
C GLY A 99 -14.25 -0.27 -1.63
N PRO A 100 -12.99 -0.19 -2.07
CA PRO A 100 -12.62 0.25 -3.41
C PRO A 100 -13.22 -0.61 -4.53
N CYS A 101 -13.27 -1.94 -4.39
CA CYS A 101 -13.82 -2.84 -5.39
C CYS A 101 -15.29 -2.54 -5.69
N PHE A 102 -16.10 -2.30 -4.66
CA PHE A 102 -17.51 -1.97 -4.79
C PHE A 102 -17.78 -0.46 -4.94
N GLY A 103 -16.79 0.38 -4.68
CA GLY A 103 -16.91 1.84 -4.73
C GLY A 103 -16.49 2.45 -6.05
N ILE A 104 -15.23 2.72 -6.18
CA ILE A 104 -14.61 3.30 -7.37
C ILE A 104 -13.73 2.21 -7.97
N LYS A 105 -14.09 1.73 -9.13
CA LYS A 105 -13.39 0.70 -9.90
C LYS A 105 -11.86 0.73 -9.68
N GLY A 106 -11.27 -0.42 -9.36
CA GLY A 106 -9.82 -0.57 -9.21
C GLY A 106 -9.44 -1.64 -8.19
N GLY A 107 -9.43 -2.91 -8.57
CA GLY A 107 -8.81 -4.00 -7.83
C GLY A 107 -7.28 -3.97 -7.95
N ALA A 108 -6.58 -4.61 -7.01
CA ALA A 108 -5.11 -4.70 -7.03
C ALA A 108 -4.59 -5.97 -7.74
N ALA A 109 -5.36 -6.51 -8.69
CA ALA A 109 -5.01 -7.75 -9.40
C ALA A 109 -4.15 -7.54 -10.65
N GLY A 110 -3.90 -6.31 -11.06
CA GLY A 110 -3.35 -5.97 -12.37
C GLY A 110 -4.45 -5.72 -13.40
N GLY A 111 -4.16 -5.83 -14.69
CA GLY A 111 -5.14 -5.63 -15.77
C GLY A 111 -4.65 -6.18 -17.10
N GLY A 112 -5.59 -6.39 -18.04
CA GLY A 112 -5.30 -7.01 -19.32
C GLY A 112 -4.68 -8.40 -19.17
N TYR A 113 -3.60 -8.63 -19.89
CA TYR A 113 -2.85 -9.88 -19.84
C TYR A 113 -1.74 -9.91 -18.77
N ALA A 114 -1.65 -8.89 -17.93
CA ALA A 114 -0.74 -8.84 -16.77
C ALA A 114 -1.56 -8.80 -15.46
N GLN A 115 -2.09 -9.94 -15.06
CA GLN A 115 -2.93 -10.11 -13.88
C GLN A 115 -2.45 -11.25 -13.00
N VAL A 116 -2.76 -11.17 -11.70
CA VAL A 116 -2.71 -12.29 -10.75
C VAL A 116 -4.08 -12.96 -10.67
N VAL A 117 -4.07 -14.28 -10.59
CA VAL A 117 -5.28 -15.11 -10.56
C VAL A 117 -5.22 -16.14 -9.42
N PRO A 118 -6.37 -16.50 -8.83
CA PRO A 118 -7.77 -16.21 -9.20
C PRO A 118 -8.20 -14.79 -8.82
N MET A 119 -8.60 -13.99 -9.79
CA MET A 119 -8.89 -12.56 -9.61
C MET A 119 -10.16 -12.32 -8.81
N GLU A 120 -11.21 -13.12 -9.01
CA GLU A 120 -12.48 -13.00 -8.28
C GLU A 120 -12.27 -13.20 -6.78
N ASP A 121 -11.60 -14.30 -6.41
CA ASP A 121 -11.31 -14.62 -5.01
C ASP A 121 -10.48 -13.50 -4.36
N LEU A 122 -9.45 -13.03 -5.07
CA LEU A 122 -8.57 -11.97 -4.57
C LEU A 122 -9.34 -10.67 -4.27
N ASN A 123 -10.29 -10.29 -5.12
CA ASN A 123 -11.03 -9.03 -4.97
C ASN A 123 -12.27 -9.13 -4.06
N LEU A 124 -12.75 -10.33 -3.75
CA LEU A 124 -13.95 -10.54 -2.92
C LEU A 124 -13.59 -11.17 -1.57
N HIS A 125 -13.48 -12.48 -1.51
CA HIS A 125 -13.15 -13.21 -0.29
C HIS A 125 -11.93 -14.11 -0.55
N PHE A 126 -10.75 -13.57 -0.25
CA PHE A 126 -9.50 -14.23 -0.61
C PHE A 126 -9.19 -15.44 0.29
N THR A 127 -8.57 -15.21 1.44
CA THR A 127 -8.22 -16.24 2.43
C THR A 127 -8.69 -15.89 3.84
N GLY A 128 -9.40 -14.76 3.98
CA GLY A 128 -9.99 -14.32 5.24
C GLY A 128 -9.14 -13.36 6.06
N ASP A 129 -8.00 -12.88 5.57
CA ASP A 129 -7.09 -12.01 6.32
C ASP A 129 -7.76 -10.70 6.74
N PHE A 130 -8.46 -10.04 5.82
CA PHE A 130 -9.17 -8.79 6.13
C PHE A 130 -10.34 -9.02 7.11
N HIS A 131 -11.01 -10.15 7.01
CA HIS A 131 -12.04 -10.51 7.98
C HIS A 131 -11.45 -10.75 9.38
N ALA A 132 -10.30 -11.41 9.47
CA ALA A 132 -9.59 -11.61 10.73
C ALA A 132 -9.13 -10.26 11.34
N ILE A 133 -8.60 -9.35 10.53
CA ILE A 133 -8.21 -8.00 10.95
C ILE A 133 -9.42 -7.22 11.48
N THR A 134 -10.54 -7.23 10.73
CA THR A 134 -11.79 -6.58 11.13
C THR A 134 -12.29 -7.15 12.45
N SER A 135 -12.26 -8.47 12.62
CA SER A 135 -12.71 -9.15 13.84
C SER A 135 -11.81 -8.80 15.04
N ALA A 136 -10.50 -8.81 14.89
CA ALA A 136 -9.56 -8.45 15.96
C ALA A 136 -9.71 -6.98 16.37
N ASN A 137 -9.88 -6.08 15.40
CA ASN A 137 -10.10 -4.66 15.64
C ASN A 137 -11.38 -4.39 16.43
N ASN A 138 -12.47 -5.04 16.04
CA ASN A 138 -13.77 -4.84 16.67
C ASN A 138 -13.88 -5.59 18.01
N LEU A 139 -13.14 -6.70 18.20
CA LEU A 139 -12.98 -7.33 19.51
C LEU A 139 -12.35 -6.35 20.51
N LEU A 140 -11.27 -5.67 20.13
CA LEU A 140 -10.62 -4.67 21.00
C LEU A 140 -11.58 -3.53 21.34
N ALA A 141 -12.37 -3.04 20.38
CA ALA A 141 -13.40 -2.03 20.64
C ALA A 141 -14.49 -2.53 21.61
N ALA A 142 -14.92 -3.78 21.46
CA ALA A 142 -15.91 -4.38 22.35
C ALA A 142 -15.37 -4.57 23.77
N LEU A 143 -14.12 -5.01 23.93
CA LEU A 143 -13.46 -5.16 25.24
C LEU A 143 -13.28 -3.83 25.94
N LEU A 144 -12.93 -2.77 25.22
CA LEU A 144 -12.84 -1.41 25.72
C LEU A 144 -14.18 -0.93 26.28
N ASP A 145 -15.25 -1.03 25.50
CA ASP A 145 -16.59 -0.60 25.95
C ASP A 145 -17.12 -1.48 27.09
N ASN A 146 -16.82 -2.78 27.06
CA ASN A 146 -17.16 -3.68 28.18
C ASN A 146 -16.40 -3.30 29.46
N HIS A 147 -15.10 -2.96 29.37
CA HIS A 147 -14.32 -2.51 30.52
C HIS A 147 -14.93 -1.26 31.17
N ILE A 148 -15.31 -0.27 30.36
CA ILE A 148 -15.96 0.95 30.83
C ILE A 148 -17.30 0.61 31.52
N GLN A 149 -18.11 -0.28 30.93
CA GLN A 149 -19.42 -0.69 31.45
C GLN A 149 -19.31 -1.49 32.76
N GLN A 150 -18.29 -2.32 32.91
CA GLN A 150 -18.12 -3.25 34.04
C GLN A 150 -17.33 -2.67 35.22
N GLY A 151 -17.34 -1.37 35.37
CA GLY A 151 -16.76 -0.69 36.53
C GLY A 151 -15.50 0.13 36.26
N ASN A 152 -14.96 0.10 35.04
CA ASN A 152 -13.89 1.00 34.57
C ASN A 152 -12.67 1.07 35.52
N ALA A 153 -12.12 -0.07 35.89
CA ALA A 153 -10.99 -0.18 36.84
C ALA A 153 -9.75 0.61 36.38
N LEU A 154 -9.52 0.74 35.08
CA LEU A 154 -8.43 1.53 34.49
C LEU A 154 -8.74 3.03 34.44
N GLN A 155 -9.91 3.45 34.91
CA GLN A 155 -10.31 4.86 34.96
C GLN A 155 -10.27 5.57 33.59
N ILE A 156 -10.65 4.85 32.54
CA ILE A 156 -10.71 5.40 31.17
C ILE A 156 -11.70 6.58 31.14
N ASP A 157 -11.24 7.72 30.59
CA ASP A 157 -12.15 8.83 30.26
C ASP A 157 -12.90 8.50 28.96
N PRO A 158 -14.23 8.30 28.99
CA PRO A 158 -14.99 7.94 27.78
C PRO A 158 -14.92 9.00 26.67
N ARG A 159 -14.52 10.23 26.99
CA ARG A 159 -14.30 11.32 26.03
C ARG A 159 -12.91 11.29 25.38
N GLN A 160 -12.02 10.43 25.88
CA GLN A 160 -10.64 10.28 25.44
C GLN A 160 -10.40 8.89 24.80
N VAL A 161 -11.45 8.22 24.36
CA VAL A 161 -11.34 6.99 23.56
C VAL A 161 -10.84 7.36 22.17
N VAL A 162 -9.70 6.77 21.75
CA VAL A 162 -9.07 7.02 20.45
C VAL A 162 -9.19 5.83 19.52
N TRP A 163 -9.48 4.63 20.04
CA TRP A 163 -9.68 3.44 19.25
C TRP A 163 -10.98 3.50 18.47
N LYS A 164 -10.91 3.14 17.17
CA LYS A 164 -12.05 3.18 16.25
C LYS A 164 -12.44 1.76 15.83
N ARG A 165 -13.71 1.55 15.56
CA ARG A 165 -14.20 0.33 14.91
C ARG A 165 -13.79 0.31 13.45
N CYS A 166 -13.86 -0.85 12.79
CA CYS A 166 -13.59 -0.91 11.36
C CYS A 166 -14.60 -1.79 10.61
N LEU A 167 -14.72 -1.52 9.31
CA LEU A 167 -15.51 -2.27 8.35
C LEU A 167 -14.82 -2.17 6.99
N ASP A 168 -14.67 -3.29 6.27
CA ASP A 168 -14.05 -3.27 4.94
C ASP A 168 -15.06 -2.92 3.84
N MET A 169 -15.70 -1.77 3.98
CA MET A 169 -16.67 -1.23 3.03
C MET A 169 -16.66 0.30 3.07
N ASN A 170 -16.95 0.94 1.94
CA ASN A 170 -17.11 2.39 1.86
C ASN A 170 -18.48 2.80 2.40
N ASP A 171 -18.54 3.31 3.62
CA ASP A 171 -19.78 3.78 4.24
C ASP A 171 -19.58 5.10 4.98
N ARG A 172 -19.94 6.22 4.32
CA ARG A 172 -19.81 7.56 4.92
C ARG A 172 -20.68 7.78 6.16
N SER A 173 -21.76 7.00 6.31
CA SER A 173 -22.67 7.13 7.46
C SER A 173 -22.04 6.68 8.77
N LEU A 174 -20.98 5.87 8.68
CA LEU A 174 -20.23 5.36 9.83
C LEU A 174 -19.07 6.27 10.28
N ARG A 175 -18.84 7.40 9.63
CA ARG A 175 -17.74 8.31 10.00
C ARG A 175 -17.85 8.85 11.40
N ASN A 176 -19.07 9.21 11.80
CA ASN A 176 -19.40 9.68 13.16
C ASN A 176 -20.71 9.04 13.56
N ILE A 177 -20.70 8.27 14.63
CA ILE A 177 -21.86 7.57 15.16
C ILE A 177 -21.97 7.76 16.67
N VAL A 178 -23.08 7.40 17.23
CA VAL A 178 -23.25 7.32 18.69
C VAL A 178 -23.48 5.86 19.07
N VAL A 179 -22.70 5.36 20.02
CA VAL A 179 -22.82 4.02 20.58
C VAL A 179 -23.42 4.05 21.98
N GLY A 180 -23.88 2.91 22.50
CA GLY A 180 -24.41 2.77 23.85
C GLY A 180 -25.78 3.42 24.06
N LEU A 181 -26.53 3.71 22.99
CA LEU A 181 -27.91 4.20 23.08
C LEU A 181 -28.85 3.12 23.63
N GLY A 182 -29.80 3.53 24.46
CA GLY A 182 -30.78 2.65 25.05
C GLY A 182 -30.82 2.76 26.55
N SER A 183 -30.74 1.64 27.25
CA SER A 183 -30.73 1.58 28.71
C SER A 183 -29.28 1.60 29.25
N LYS A 184 -29.12 1.70 30.57
CA LYS A 184 -27.81 1.53 31.23
C LYS A 184 -27.17 0.16 30.98
N MET A 185 -27.89 -0.81 30.47
CA MET A 185 -27.38 -2.14 30.11
C MET A 185 -26.73 -2.15 28.74
N ASP A 186 -26.97 -1.13 27.93
CA ASP A 186 -26.48 -1.03 26.55
C ASP A 186 -25.11 -0.34 26.42
N GLY A 187 -24.55 0.11 27.54
CA GLY A 187 -23.22 0.72 27.63
C GLY A 187 -23.22 2.21 27.94
N MET A 188 -22.04 2.83 27.87
CA MET A 188 -21.86 4.27 28.02
C MET A 188 -22.14 4.97 26.69
N VAL A 189 -23.04 5.95 26.70
CA VAL A 189 -23.33 6.76 25.51
C VAL A 189 -22.12 7.63 25.18
N ARG A 190 -21.55 7.45 24.00
CA ARG A 190 -20.41 8.26 23.50
C ARG A 190 -20.40 8.34 21.99
N GLU A 191 -19.69 9.32 21.46
CA GLU A 191 -19.34 9.35 20.04
C GLU A 191 -18.33 8.24 19.73
N ASP A 192 -18.48 7.62 18.55
CA ASP A 192 -17.55 6.64 18.02
C ASP A 192 -17.41 6.82 16.50
N HIS A 193 -16.46 6.13 15.91
CA HIS A 193 -16.10 6.26 14.50
C HIS A 193 -15.74 4.89 13.92
N PHE A 194 -16.01 4.72 12.62
CA PHE A 194 -15.47 3.61 11.85
C PHE A 194 -14.37 4.10 10.91
N VAL A 195 -13.37 3.27 10.71
CA VAL A 195 -12.40 3.37 9.63
C VAL A 195 -12.57 2.17 8.69
N ILE A 196 -12.17 2.31 7.44
CA ILE A 196 -12.09 1.13 6.56
C ILE A 196 -10.98 0.22 7.07
N THR A 197 -11.14 -1.11 6.95
CA THR A 197 -10.21 -2.09 7.54
C THR A 197 -8.75 -1.85 7.14
N VAL A 198 -8.50 -1.44 5.91
CA VAL A 198 -7.15 -1.11 5.40
C VAL A 198 -6.54 0.18 5.98
N ALA A 199 -7.33 0.97 6.70
CA ALA A 199 -6.89 2.14 7.45
C ALA A 199 -6.68 1.85 8.94
N SER A 200 -7.00 0.65 9.41
CA SER A 200 -6.82 0.26 10.81
C SER A 200 -5.35 0.11 11.19
N GLU A 201 -5.02 0.39 12.44
CA GLU A 201 -3.67 0.15 12.96
C GLU A 201 -3.30 -1.34 12.91
N ILE A 202 -4.27 -2.26 13.11
CA ILE A 202 -4.02 -3.70 13.03
C ILE A 202 -3.56 -4.12 11.64
N MET A 203 -4.10 -3.54 10.57
CA MET A 203 -3.60 -3.77 9.21
C MET A 203 -2.12 -3.36 9.07
N ALA A 204 -1.74 -2.20 9.60
CA ALA A 204 -0.36 -1.74 9.59
C ALA A 204 0.55 -2.64 10.44
N ILE A 205 0.08 -3.05 11.61
CA ILE A 205 0.79 -3.98 12.50
C ILE A 205 1.06 -5.32 11.81
N LEU A 206 0.05 -5.94 11.22
CA LEU A 206 0.20 -7.21 10.49
C LEU A 206 1.22 -7.10 9.35
N CYS A 207 1.23 -5.97 8.65
CA CYS A 207 2.17 -5.74 7.56
C CYS A 207 3.61 -5.44 8.01
N LEU A 208 3.81 -4.95 9.24
CA LEU A 208 5.14 -4.63 9.78
C LEU A 208 5.68 -5.69 10.74
N ALA A 209 4.87 -6.66 11.16
CA ALA A 209 5.29 -7.74 12.03
C ALA A 209 6.23 -8.72 11.32
N ASP A 210 7.24 -9.18 12.05
CA ASP A 210 8.20 -10.18 11.56
C ASP A 210 7.63 -11.60 11.70
N ASP A 211 6.96 -11.89 12.80
CA ASP A 211 6.36 -13.18 13.13
C ASP A 211 5.17 -13.03 14.09
N ILE A 212 4.63 -14.14 14.58
CA ILE A 212 3.48 -14.16 15.49
C ILE A 212 3.80 -13.53 16.85
N HIS A 213 5.05 -13.59 17.32
CA HIS A 213 5.48 -13.02 18.59
C HIS A 213 5.61 -11.49 18.48
N ASP A 214 6.28 -10.99 17.43
CA ASP A 214 6.34 -9.55 17.12
C ASP A 214 4.92 -8.99 16.87
N LEU A 215 4.06 -9.76 16.19
CA LEU A 215 2.64 -9.40 16.02
C LEU A 215 1.96 -9.18 17.38
N LYS A 216 2.10 -10.15 18.31
CA LYS A 216 1.51 -10.09 19.64
C LYS A 216 2.03 -8.89 20.43
N ASP A 217 3.34 -8.67 20.45
CA ASP A 217 3.96 -7.57 21.18
C ASP A 217 3.52 -6.20 20.62
N ARG A 218 3.34 -6.10 19.30
CA ARG A 218 2.82 -4.89 18.66
C ARG A 218 1.36 -4.62 19.00
N LEU A 219 0.53 -5.66 18.97
CA LEU A 219 -0.89 -5.55 19.34
C LEU A 219 -1.04 -5.05 20.78
N GLY A 220 -0.18 -5.53 21.70
CA GLY A 220 -0.20 -5.10 23.11
C GLY A 220 0.03 -3.61 23.29
N ARG A 221 0.89 -3.00 22.47
CA ARG A 221 1.23 -1.57 22.55
C ARG A 221 0.17 -0.62 21.98
N ILE A 222 -0.87 -1.11 21.32
CA ILE A 222 -1.94 -0.26 20.77
C ILE A 222 -2.52 0.61 21.90
N ILE A 223 -2.52 1.94 21.71
CA ILE A 223 -3.19 2.87 22.60
C ILE A 223 -4.66 2.96 22.22
N VAL A 224 -5.55 2.62 23.16
CA VAL A 224 -7.00 2.58 22.91
C VAL A 224 -7.73 3.80 23.45
N ALA A 225 -7.21 4.38 24.53
CA ALA A 225 -7.82 5.52 25.22
C ALA A 225 -6.79 6.21 26.13
N TYR A 226 -7.21 7.28 26.76
CA TYR A 226 -6.49 7.88 27.89
C TYR A 226 -7.38 7.84 29.15
N ASN A 227 -6.76 7.65 30.32
CA ASN A 227 -7.45 7.68 31.60
C ASN A 227 -7.71 9.13 32.07
N PHE A 228 -8.42 9.32 33.19
CA PHE A 228 -8.70 10.65 33.73
C PHE A 228 -7.45 11.43 34.16
N ALA A 229 -6.32 10.75 34.39
CA ALA A 229 -5.03 11.39 34.66
C ALA A 229 -4.30 11.82 33.36
N GLY A 230 -4.77 11.37 32.21
CA GLY A 230 -4.16 11.66 30.91
C GLY A 230 -3.14 10.63 30.44
N ASP A 231 -2.96 9.53 31.20
CA ASP A 231 -2.04 8.45 30.83
C ASP A 231 -2.67 7.57 29.75
N PRO A 232 -1.88 7.00 28.82
CA PRO A 232 -2.37 6.08 27.80
C PRO A 232 -2.84 4.75 28.42
N VAL A 233 -3.91 4.21 27.90
CA VAL A 233 -4.40 2.85 28.17
C VAL A 233 -4.19 2.02 26.92
N THR A 234 -3.60 0.85 27.07
CA THR A 234 -3.20 -0.02 25.97
C THR A 234 -4.11 -1.25 25.82
N ALA A 235 -3.94 -1.99 24.71
CA ALA A 235 -4.61 -3.28 24.52
C ALA A 235 -4.14 -4.33 25.53
N ASP A 236 -2.88 -4.26 26.01
CA ASP A 236 -2.38 -5.12 27.08
C ASP A 236 -3.07 -4.82 28.42
N ASP A 237 -3.31 -3.55 28.74
CA ASP A 237 -4.05 -3.17 29.96
C ASP A 237 -5.48 -3.71 29.98
N LEU A 238 -6.07 -3.93 28.79
CA LEU A 238 -7.38 -4.55 28.61
C LEU A 238 -7.33 -6.08 28.51
N GLU A 239 -6.14 -6.69 28.63
CA GLU A 239 -5.91 -8.14 28.46
C GLU A 239 -6.40 -8.67 27.10
N ALA A 240 -6.47 -7.82 26.06
CA ALA A 240 -7.03 -8.14 24.75
C ALA A 240 -6.08 -8.89 23.83
N THR A 241 -4.77 -8.73 24.03
CA THR A 241 -3.69 -9.09 23.11
C THR A 241 -3.70 -10.56 22.72
N GLY A 242 -3.92 -11.48 23.68
CA GLY A 242 -3.95 -12.92 23.40
C GLY A 242 -5.08 -13.32 22.45
N ALA A 243 -6.29 -12.81 22.69
CA ALA A 243 -7.46 -13.11 21.85
C ALA A 243 -7.33 -12.50 20.45
N MET A 244 -6.81 -11.28 20.35
CA MET A 244 -6.53 -10.63 19.06
C MET A 244 -5.50 -11.43 18.26
N THR A 245 -4.41 -11.89 18.90
CA THR A 245 -3.38 -12.72 18.26
C THR A 245 -3.95 -14.05 17.76
N ALA A 246 -4.84 -14.67 18.53
CA ALA A 246 -5.52 -15.91 18.13
C ALA A 246 -6.38 -15.71 16.85
N LEU A 247 -7.09 -14.59 16.73
CA LEU A 247 -7.85 -14.25 15.52
C LEU A 247 -6.94 -14.03 14.30
N LEU A 248 -5.73 -13.54 14.51
CA LEU A 248 -4.78 -13.19 13.44
C LEU A 248 -3.77 -14.30 13.14
N LYS A 249 -3.85 -15.46 13.81
CA LYS A 249 -2.89 -16.55 13.72
C LYS A 249 -2.62 -17.01 12.28
N ASP A 250 -3.67 -17.14 11.48
CA ASP A 250 -3.53 -17.57 10.09
C ASP A 250 -3.35 -16.37 9.14
N ALA A 251 -3.89 -15.21 9.50
CA ALA A 251 -3.75 -13.99 8.73
C ALA A 251 -2.29 -13.49 8.63
N ILE A 252 -1.40 -13.84 9.58
CA ILE A 252 0.02 -13.47 9.53
C ILE A 252 0.81 -14.22 8.47
N LYS A 253 0.30 -15.33 7.94
CA LYS A 253 0.95 -16.14 6.92
C LYS A 253 0.70 -15.57 5.52
N PRO A 254 1.73 -15.33 4.70
CA PRO A 254 1.57 -14.83 3.34
C PRO A 254 0.77 -15.78 2.45
N ASN A 255 -0.02 -15.21 1.55
CA ASN A 255 -0.79 -15.94 0.56
C ASN A 255 0.01 -16.11 -0.73
N LEU A 256 0.02 -17.31 -1.29
CA LEU A 256 0.61 -17.65 -2.58
C LEU A 256 -0.50 -17.82 -3.62
N ILE A 257 -0.36 -17.13 -4.74
CA ILE A 257 -1.13 -17.27 -5.98
C ILE A 257 -0.20 -17.21 -7.19
N GLN A 258 -0.74 -17.05 -8.37
CA GLN A 258 0.01 -17.03 -9.62
C GLN A 258 -0.42 -15.88 -10.52
N THR A 259 0.42 -15.51 -11.48
CA THR A 259 0.03 -14.66 -12.61
C THR A 259 -0.61 -15.51 -13.72
N LEU A 260 -1.15 -14.86 -14.75
CA LEU A 260 -1.66 -15.55 -15.95
C LEU A 260 -0.59 -16.46 -16.60
N GLU A 261 0.68 -16.09 -16.50
CA GLU A 261 1.83 -16.88 -17.01
C GLU A 261 2.48 -17.78 -15.93
N HIS A 262 1.76 -18.01 -14.82
CA HIS A 262 2.19 -18.90 -13.72
C HIS A 262 3.45 -18.44 -12.98
N THR A 263 3.79 -17.16 -12.99
CA THR A 263 4.81 -16.61 -12.10
C THR A 263 4.26 -16.56 -10.67
N PRO A 264 5.00 -17.03 -9.65
CA PRO A 264 4.54 -17.01 -8.27
C PRO A 264 4.35 -15.57 -7.76
N ALA A 265 3.22 -15.33 -7.08
CA ALA A 265 2.92 -14.05 -6.44
C ALA A 265 2.54 -14.26 -4.97
N LEU A 266 3.21 -13.54 -4.07
CA LEU A 266 2.85 -13.46 -2.66
C LEU A 266 1.97 -12.23 -2.46
N VAL A 267 0.74 -12.45 -1.99
CA VAL A 267 -0.22 -11.36 -1.71
C VAL A 267 -0.50 -11.35 -0.21
N HIS A 268 -0.21 -10.23 0.47
CA HIS A 268 -0.35 -10.19 1.91
C HIS A 268 -0.47 -8.77 2.46
N GLY A 269 -1.60 -8.49 3.14
CA GLY A 269 -1.94 -7.20 3.70
C GLY A 269 -2.19 -6.12 2.65
N GLY A 270 -2.86 -5.03 3.03
CA GLY A 270 -3.28 -4.00 2.09
C GLY A 270 -3.44 -2.60 2.68
N PRO A 271 -2.49 -2.08 3.49
CA PRO A 271 -2.61 -0.77 4.09
C PRO A 271 -2.65 0.32 3.01
N PHE A 272 -3.49 1.36 3.20
CA PHE A 272 -3.55 2.49 2.29
C PHE A 272 -2.31 3.38 2.41
N ALA A 273 -1.78 3.84 1.28
CA ALA A 273 -0.57 4.67 1.25
C ALA A 273 -0.80 6.15 1.58
N ASN A 274 -2.04 6.62 1.61
CA ASN A 274 -2.37 8.00 1.99
C ASN A 274 -2.64 8.19 3.49
N ILE A 275 -2.71 7.11 4.26
CA ILE A 275 -2.97 7.12 5.72
C ILE A 275 -2.12 6.13 6.52
N ALA A 276 -1.47 5.18 5.86
CA ALA A 276 -0.55 4.21 6.44
C ALA A 276 0.65 4.03 5.50
N HIS A 277 1.50 3.03 5.71
CA HIS A 277 2.73 2.86 4.94
C HIS A 277 2.53 2.33 3.50
N GLY A 278 1.34 1.86 3.14
CA GLY A 278 0.96 1.61 1.74
C GLY A 278 1.70 0.50 1.00
N CYS A 279 2.24 -0.49 1.71
CA CYS A 279 3.03 -1.57 1.14
C CYS A 279 2.53 -2.93 1.66
N ASN A 280 2.80 -4.01 0.93
CA ASN A 280 2.57 -5.35 1.42
C ASN A 280 3.43 -5.67 2.65
N SER A 281 3.23 -6.85 3.25
CA SER A 281 3.89 -7.19 4.50
C SER A 281 5.41 -7.34 4.39
N VAL A 282 6.09 -7.06 5.47
CA VAL A 282 7.51 -7.37 5.69
C VAL A 282 7.75 -8.87 5.48
N ARG A 283 6.87 -9.71 6.05
CA ARG A 283 6.98 -11.16 6.00
C ARG A 283 6.93 -11.72 4.58
N ALA A 284 5.97 -11.26 3.74
CA ALA A 284 5.89 -11.67 2.34
C ALA A 284 7.14 -11.24 1.55
N THR A 285 7.61 -10.01 1.76
CA THR A 285 8.82 -9.52 1.09
C THR A 285 10.09 -10.27 1.53
N LYS A 286 10.24 -10.57 2.82
CA LYS A 286 11.36 -11.39 3.33
C LYS A 286 11.36 -12.78 2.72
N MET A 287 10.21 -13.47 2.70
CA MET A 287 10.10 -14.79 2.08
C MET A 287 10.39 -14.75 0.59
N ALA A 288 9.86 -13.77 -0.14
CA ALA A 288 10.12 -13.61 -1.57
C ALA A 288 11.63 -13.44 -1.85
N LEU A 289 12.32 -12.59 -1.08
CA LEU A 289 13.76 -12.37 -1.21
C LEU A 289 14.60 -13.65 -0.99
N LYS A 290 14.18 -14.52 -0.07
CA LYS A 290 14.87 -15.79 0.20
C LYS A 290 14.55 -16.90 -0.81
N LEU A 291 13.44 -16.77 -1.51
CA LEU A 291 12.93 -17.80 -2.44
C LEU A 291 13.24 -17.50 -3.91
N SER A 292 13.63 -16.27 -4.26
CA SER A 292 13.82 -15.84 -5.65
C SER A 292 15.17 -15.16 -5.88
N ASP A 293 15.57 -15.10 -7.14
CA ASP A 293 16.73 -14.29 -7.56
C ASP A 293 16.34 -12.80 -7.61
N ILE A 294 15.07 -12.52 -7.95
CA ILE A 294 14.53 -11.17 -8.08
C ILE A 294 13.14 -11.12 -7.45
N THR A 295 12.98 -10.28 -6.44
CA THR A 295 11.70 -9.93 -5.84
C THR A 295 11.24 -8.59 -6.39
N ILE A 296 10.02 -8.55 -6.96
CA ILE A 296 9.40 -7.35 -7.48
C ILE A 296 8.22 -7.00 -6.56
N THR A 297 8.24 -5.81 -6.00
CA THR A 297 7.16 -5.33 -5.12
C THR A 297 6.71 -3.94 -5.53
N GLU A 298 5.54 -3.51 -5.03
CA GLU A 298 5.02 -2.19 -5.30
C GLU A 298 4.73 -1.38 -4.05
N ALA A 299 4.67 -0.06 -4.21
CA ALA A 299 4.18 0.87 -3.19
C ALA A 299 2.98 1.66 -3.72
N GLY A 300 2.01 1.96 -2.85
CA GLY A 300 0.75 2.60 -3.23
C GLY A 300 0.91 4.04 -3.68
N PHE A 301 0.10 4.46 -4.63
CA PHE A 301 0.08 5.81 -5.21
C PHE A 301 1.42 6.23 -5.85
N GLY A 302 1.78 7.51 -5.74
CA GLY A 302 3.02 8.05 -6.28
C GLY A 302 4.24 7.83 -5.40
N ALA A 303 5.42 8.11 -5.95
CA ALA A 303 6.68 7.96 -5.25
C ALA A 303 6.82 8.93 -4.07
N ASP A 304 6.08 10.02 -4.09
CA ASP A 304 5.98 10.99 -3.00
C ASP A 304 5.23 10.46 -1.77
N LEU A 305 4.44 9.40 -1.91
CA LEU A 305 3.69 8.78 -0.81
C LEU A 305 4.14 7.35 -0.54
N GLY A 306 3.83 6.42 -1.47
CA GLY A 306 4.08 5.02 -1.24
C GLY A 306 5.54 4.65 -1.20
N ALA A 307 6.35 5.15 -2.16
CA ALA A 307 7.77 4.82 -2.18
C ALA A 307 8.51 5.47 -1.00
N GLU A 308 8.22 6.72 -0.65
CA GLU A 308 8.78 7.37 0.54
C GLU A 308 8.55 6.49 1.78
N LYS A 309 7.30 6.04 2.04
CA LYS A 309 6.98 5.20 3.19
C LYS A 309 7.55 3.79 3.11
N PHE A 310 7.65 3.23 1.91
CA PHE A 310 8.36 1.97 1.71
C PHE A 310 9.81 2.09 2.17
N LEU A 311 10.48 3.18 1.79
CA LEU A 311 11.89 3.42 2.06
C LEU A 311 12.12 3.85 3.52
N ASP A 312 11.36 4.82 4.03
CA ASP A 312 11.58 5.40 5.36
C ASP A 312 10.87 4.68 6.51
N ILE A 313 9.86 3.85 6.23
CA ILE A 313 9.16 3.07 7.26
C ILE A 313 9.47 1.57 7.10
N LYS A 314 9.09 0.95 5.96
CA LYS A 314 9.20 -0.49 5.79
C LYS A 314 10.65 -0.96 5.68
N CYS A 315 11.48 -0.33 4.85
CA CYS A 315 12.90 -0.67 4.71
C CYS A 315 13.67 -0.40 6.01
N ARG A 316 13.39 0.73 6.67
CA ARG A 316 13.97 1.05 7.98
C ARG A 316 13.69 -0.05 9.02
N LYS A 317 12.41 -0.46 9.14
CA LYS A 317 11.98 -1.50 10.10
C LYS A 317 12.58 -2.87 9.77
N ALA A 318 12.58 -3.26 8.49
CA ALA A 318 12.92 -4.62 8.06
C ALA A 318 14.39 -4.80 7.65
N GLY A 319 15.15 -3.72 7.54
CA GLY A 319 16.53 -3.75 7.04
C GLY A 319 16.64 -4.01 5.53
N PHE A 320 15.57 -3.82 4.77
CA PHE A 320 15.59 -4.00 3.32
C PHE A 320 16.43 -2.93 2.62
N LYS A 321 17.09 -3.33 1.54
CA LYS A 321 17.91 -2.46 0.69
C LYS A 321 17.49 -2.67 -0.77
N PRO A 322 16.60 -1.81 -1.31
CA PRO A 322 16.22 -1.91 -2.71
C PRO A 322 17.43 -1.76 -3.64
N ASP A 323 17.52 -2.64 -4.64
CA ASP A 323 18.62 -2.61 -5.63
C ASP A 323 18.30 -1.68 -6.79
N ALA A 324 17.01 -1.55 -7.15
CA ALA A 324 16.54 -0.64 -8.19
C ALA A 324 15.09 -0.21 -7.95
N VAL A 325 14.70 0.92 -8.52
CA VAL A 325 13.32 1.40 -8.55
C VAL A 325 12.86 1.52 -10.00
N VAL A 326 11.69 0.95 -10.30
CA VAL A 326 10.96 1.18 -11.55
C VAL A 326 9.93 2.26 -11.31
N LEU A 327 10.08 3.39 -12.00
CA LEU A 327 9.18 4.54 -11.90
C LEU A 327 8.24 4.56 -13.10
N VAL A 328 6.97 4.25 -12.86
CA VAL A 328 5.91 4.19 -13.87
C VAL A 328 5.39 5.59 -14.16
N ALA A 329 5.39 5.96 -15.42
CA ALA A 329 4.72 7.14 -15.95
C ALA A 329 3.71 6.74 -17.04
N THR A 330 2.74 7.62 -17.31
CA THR A 330 1.84 7.52 -18.46
C THR A 330 1.75 8.87 -19.16
N VAL A 331 1.58 8.85 -20.48
CA VAL A 331 1.31 10.06 -21.25
C VAL A 331 0.11 10.81 -20.69
N ARG A 332 -0.95 10.07 -20.30
CA ARG A 332 -2.17 10.63 -19.71
C ARG A 332 -1.90 11.38 -18.41
N ALA A 333 -1.13 10.79 -17.49
CA ALA A 333 -0.80 11.44 -16.22
C ALA A 333 0.04 12.70 -16.42
N LEU A 334 1.01 12.66 -17.32
CA LEU A 334 1.83 13.81 -17.63
C LEU A 334 1.02 14.94 -18.28
N LYS A 335 0.13 14.62 -19.24
CA LYS A 335 -0.79 15.62 -19.82
C LYS A 335 -1.75 16.19 -18.77
N TYR A 336 -2.27 15.36 -17.86
CA TYR A 336 -3.11 15.81 -16.75
C TYR A 336 -2.36 16.78 -15.82
N ASN A 337 -1.14 16.43 -15.44
CA ASN A 337 -0.23 17.32 -14.68
C ASN A 337 0.15 18.59 -15.47
N GLY A 338 0.04 18.58 -16.79
CA GLY A 338 0.19 19.74 -17.67
C GLY A 338 -1.07 20.57 -17.86
N GLY A 339 -2.17 20.21 -17.17
CA GLY A 339 -3.43 20.97 -17.14
C GLY A 339 -4.49 20.52 -18.14
N VAL A 340 -4.33 19.36 -18.79
CA VAL A 340 -5.36 18.79 -19.71
C VAL A 340 -6.52 18.22 -18.91
N ALA A 341 -7.75 18.54 -19.31
CA ALA A 341 -8.95 17.98 -18.70
C ALA A 341 -9.06 16.46 -18.93
N LYS A 342 -9.63 15.73 -17.95
CA LYS A 342 -9.73 14.26 -17.98
C LYS A 342 -10.30 13.70 -19.29
N ASN A 343 -11.30 14.36 -19.88
CA ASN A 343 -11.98 13.90 -21.09
C ASN A 343 -11.14 14.08 -22.37
N ASP A 344 -10.09 14.87 -22.34
CA ASP A 344 -9.24 15.19 -23.49
C ASP A 344 -7.87 14.50 -23.45
N LEU A 345 -7.61 13.67 -22.44
CA LEU A 345 -6.30 13.00 -22.24
C LEU A 345 -5.94 12.01 -23.36
N ALA A 346 -6.91 11.52 -24.13
CA ALA A 346 -6.67 10.64 -25.27
C ALA A 346 -6.17 11.36 -26.54
N LYS A 347 -6.26 12.70 -26.58
CA LYS A 347 -5.79 13.49 -27.73
C LYS A 347 -4.32 13.83 -27.54
N GLU A 348 -3.55 13.78 -28.63
CA GLU A 348 -2.17 14.25 -28.63
C GLU A 348 -2.08 15.70 -28.15
N ASN A 349 -1.15 15.97 -27.23
CA ASN A 349 -0.89 17.31 -26.74
C ASN A 349 0.55 17.46 -26.21
N ILE A 350 1.47 17.70 -27.13
CA ILE A 350 2.91 17.86 -26.85
C ILE A 350 3.20 19.02 -25.90
N GLU A 351 2.49 20.15 -26.04
CA GLU A 351 2.70 21.33 -25.20
C GLU A 351 2.27 21.09 -23.74
N ALA A 352 1.15 20.40 -23.53
CA ALA A 352 0.74 20.01 -22.19
C ALA A 352 1.69 18.94 -21.59
N LEU A 353 2.16 18.02 -22.42
CA LEU A 353 3.14 17.01 -22.00
C LEU A 353 4.45 17.67 -21.52
N LYS A 354 4.98 18.65 -22.26
CA LYS A 354 6.15 19.45 -21.83
C LYS A 354 5.93 20.19 -20.52
N LYS A 355 4.71 20.69 -20.28
CA LYS A 355 4.37 21.35 -19.01
C LYS A 355 4.26 20.36 -17.84
N GLY A 356 3.75 19.16 -18.08
CA GLY A 356 3.51 18.18 -17.03
C GLY A 356 4.71 17.30 -16.72
N ILE A 357 5.71 17.20 -17.61
CA ILE A 357 6.87 16.33 -17.45
C ILE A 357 7.72 16.68 -16.22
N VAL A 358 7.61 17.90 -15.71
CA VAL A 358 8.26 18.35 -14.47
C VAL A 358 7.79 17.54 -13.24
N ASN A 359 6.62 16.91 -13.32
CA ASN A 359 6.16 15.97 -12.29
C ASN A 359 7.02 14.70 -12.29
N LEU A 360 7.29 14.12 -13.47
CA LEU A 360 8.21 13.00 -13.62
C LEU A 360 9.63 13.38 -13.14
N GLU A 361 10.12 14.55 -13.50
CA GLU A 361 11.41 15.06 -13.04
C GLU A 361 11.52 15.04 -11.50
N LYS A 362 10.51 15.59 -10.82
CA LYS A 362 10.51 15.62 -9.35
C LYS A 362 10.49 14.22 -8.73
N HIS A 363 9.76 13.28 -9.33
CA HIS A 363 9.73 11.89 -8.83
C HIS A 363 11.05 11.16 -9.08
N ILE A 364 11.75 11.41 -10.19
CA ILE A 364 13.11 10.91 -10.42
C ILE A 364 14.06 11.46 -9.35
N GLU A 365 14.06 12.77 -9.13
CA GLU A 365 14.87 13.41 -8.08
C GLU A 365 14.58 12.83 -6.69
N ASN A 366 13.31 12.58 -6.38
CA ASN A 366 12.90 12.00 -5.08
C ASN A 366 13.55 10.63 -4.84
N ILE A 367 13.55 9.74 -5.83
CA ILE A 367 14.18 8.41 -5.70
C ILE A 367 15.70 8.53 -5.65
N GLN A 368 16.30 9.43 -6.45
CA GLN A 368 17.74 9.66 -6.44
C GLN A 368 18.26 10.14 -5.07
N LYS A 369 17.43 10.81 -4.25
CA LYS A 369 17.78 11.21 -2.87
C LYS A 369 18.04 10.03 -1.94
N TYR A 370 17.54 8.86 -2.26
CA TYR A 370 17.79 7.62 -1.53
C TYR A 370 19.00 6.84 -2.08
N ASP A 371 19.68 7.36 -3.09
CA ASP A 371 20.84 6.77 -3.77
C ASP A 371 20.53 5.37 -4.36
N ILE A 372 19.34 5.23 -4.96
CA ILE A 372 18.87 4.01 -5.62
C ILE A 372 18.81 4.25 -7.14
N PRO A 373 19.31 3.33 -7.98
CA PRO A 373 19.16 3.39 -9.43
C PRO A 373 17.69 3.41 -9.87
N VAL A 374 17.35 4.28 -10.84
CA VAL A 374 16.00 4.45 -11.36
C VAL A 374 15.93 3.99 -12.81
N VAL A 375 14.91 3.16 -13.11
CA VAL A 375 14.48 2.84 -14.47
C VAL A 375 13.10 3.45 -14.65
N VAL A 376 12.94 4.38 -15.58
CA VAL A 376 11.63 4.93 -15.93
C VAL A 376 10.95 4.02 -16.94
N THR A 377 9.70 3.69 -16.70
CA THR A 377 8.89 2.97 -17.68
C THR A 377 7.64 3.76 -18.05
N LEU A 378 7.36 3.81 -19.33
CA LEU A 378 6.12 4.37 -19.84
C LEU A 378 5.12 3.22 -20.05
N ASN A 379 4.06 3.18 -19.21
CA ASN A 379 2.94 2.27 -19.41
C ASN A 379 2.09 2.80 -20.57
N SER A 380 2.27 2.18 -21.74
CA SER A 380 1.73 2.66 -23.00
C SER A 380 0.25 2.31 -23.16
N PHE A 381 -0.50 3.25 -23.69
CA PHE A 381 -1.88 3.07 -24.11
C PHE A 381 -2.01 3.22 -25.64
N ILE A 382 -2.99 2.55 -26.22
CA ILE A 382 -3.25 2.57 -27.66
C ILE A 382 -3.50 3.99 -28.24
N THR A 383 -3.78 4.95 -27.37
CA THR A 383 -4.01 6.36 -27.76
C THR A 383 -2.75 7.21 -27.70
N ASP A 384 -1.64 6.68 -27.20
CA ASP A 384 -0.38 7.42 -27.07
C ASP A 384 0.30 7.48 -28.43
N THR A 385 0.87 8.64 -28.78
CA THR A 385 1.54 8.82 -30.08
C THR A 385 3.04 8.61 -29.97
N ASP A 386 3.68 8.26 -31.10
CA ASP A 386 5.14 8.10 -31.15
C ASP A 386 5.86 9.40 -30.74
N ALA A 387 5.32 10.55 -31.13
CA ALA A 387 5.89 11.85 -30.76
C ALA A 387 5.85 12.11 -29.25
N GLU A 388 4.75 11.72 -28.57
CA GLU A 388 4.63 11.82 -27.12
C GLU A 388 5.60 10.85 -26.42
N ASN A 389 5.69 9.61 -26.89
CA ASN A 389 6.60 8.59 -26.35
C ASN A 389 8.08 9.01 -26.50
N GLU A 390 8.45 9.53 -27.68
CA GLU A 390 9.82 9.96 -27.96
C GLU A 390 10.23 11.17 -27.11
N LEU A 391 9.33 12.12 -26.88
CA LEU A 391 9.58 13.26 -26.00
C LEU A 391 9.94 12.78 -24.57
N ILE A 392 9.18 11.82 -24.03
CA ILE A 392 9.44 11.30 -22.68
C ILE A 392 10.76 10.51 -22.65
N ARG A 393 11.04 9.70 -23.68
CA ARG A 393 12.29 8.97 -23.81
C ARG A 393 13.49 9.91 -23.78
N ASN A 394 13.50 10.91 -24.66
CA ASN A 394 14.58 11.90 -24.75
C ASN A 394 14.78 12.63 -23.42
N PHE A 395 13.69 12.99 -22.76
CA PHE A 395 13.77 13.62 -21.44
C PHE A 395 14.43 12.69 -20.40
N CYS A 396 14.09 11.41 -20.36
CA CYS A 396 14.69 10.46 -19.42
C CYS A 396 16.21 10.28 -19.70
N GLU A 397 16.58 10.20 -20.97
CA GLU A 397 18.00 10.10 -21.39
C GLU A 397 18.79 11.36 -20.99
N GLU A 398 18.23 12.56 -21.18
CA GLU A 398 18.83 13.82 -20.72
C GLU A 398 19.02 13.86 -19.20
N LYS A 399 18.12 13.21 -18.43
CA LYS A 399 18.23 13.09 -16.97
C LYS A 399 19.13 11.93 -16.52
N GLY A 400 19.73 11.19 -17.45
CA GLY A 400 20.61 10.06 -17.15
C GLY A 400 19.88 8.84 -16.57
N CYS A 401 18.58 8.72 -16.82
CA CYS A 401 17.77 7.60 -16.41
C CYS A 401 17.64 6.58 -17.54
N GLU A 402 17.64 5.29 -17.19
CA GLU A 402 17.22 4.24 -18.11
C GLU A 402 15.72 4.38 -18.42
N PHE A 403 15.35 4.08 -19.66
CA PHE A 403 13.97 4.16 -20.13
C PHE A 403 13.57 2.90 -20.88
N ALA A 404 12.34 2.42 -20.63
CA ALA A 404 11.72 1.36 -21.42
C ALA A 404 10.22 1.62 -21.60
N LEU A 405 9.70 1.26 -22.77
CA LEU A 405 8.26 1.19 -23.03
C LEU A 405 7.71 -0.10 -22.43
N SER A 406 6.52 -0.06 -21.86
CA SER A 406 5.82 -1.23 -21.32
C SER A 406 4.46 -1.38 -22.01
N GLU A 407 4.23 -2.55 -22.62
CA GLU A 407 2.98 -2.94 -23.28
C GLU A 407 2.35 -4.16 -22.60
N VAL A 408 2.64 -4.35 -21.32
CA VAL A 408 2.24 -5.55 -20.56
C VAL A 408 0.73 -5.72 -20.44
N TRP A 409 -0.05 -4.64 -20.48
CA TRP A 409 -1.49 -4.74 -20.45
C TRP A 409 -2.05 -5.52 -21.64
N GLU A 410 -1.52 -5.28 -22.83
CA GLU A 410 -1.96 -5.93 -24.07
C GLU A 410 -1.27 -7.26 -24.33
N LYS A 411 0.03 -7.38 -23.99
CA LYS A 411 0.90 -8.49 -24.42
C LYS A 411 1.39 -9.39 -23.27
N GLY A 412 0.95 -9.13 -22.02
CA GLY A 412 1.46 -9.86 -20.86
C GLY A 412 2.96 -9.72 -20.69
N GLY A 413 3.64 -10.77 -20.24
CA GLY A 413 5.08 -10.78 -20.03
C GLY A 413 5.91 -10.44 -21.28
N GLU A 414 5.46 -10.76 -22.47
CA GLU A 414 6.14 -10.38 -23.73
C GLU A 414 6.27 -8.85 -23.85
N GLY A 415 5.20 -8.12 -23.53
CA GLY A 415 5.21 -6.66 -23.56
C GLY A 415 6.10 -6.00 -22.50
N GLY A 416 6.62 -6.80 -21.56
CA GLY A 416 7.53 -6.36 -20.48
C GLY A 416 9.01 -6.67 -20.72
N ILE A 417 9.38 -7.39 -21.78
CA ILE A 417 10.75 -7.86 -22.03
C ILE A 417 11.76 -6.68 -22.05
N ALA A 418 11.46 -5.62 -22.82
CA ALA A 418 12.34 -4.47 -22.90
C ALA A 418 12.58 -3.79 -21.53
N LEU A 419 11.53 -3.72 -20.69
CA LEU A 419 11.66 -3.21 -19.32
C LEU A 419 12.48 -4.18 -18.46
N ALA A 420 12.25 -5.47 -18.56
CA ALA A 420 12.99 -6.48 -17.81
C ALA A 420 14.49 -6.46 -18.13
N GLU A 421 14.85 -6.35 -19.41
CA GLU A 421 16.25 -6.21 -19.84
C GLU A 421 16.91 -4.96 -19.26
N LYS A 422 16.23 -3.81 -19.27
CA LYS A 422 16.72 -2.58 -18.65
C LYS A 422 16.89 -2.68 -17.14
N VAL A 423 15.98 -3.36 -16.46
CA VAL A 423 16.10 -3.62 -15.01
C VAL A 423 17.28 -4.56 -14.74
N LEU A 424 17.45 -5.63 -15.52
CA LEU A 424 18.57 -6.56 -15.36
C LEU A 424 19.92 -5.87 -15.59
N ASP A 425 20.03 -5.08 -16.66
CA ASP A 425 21.23 -4.28 -16.92
C ASP A 425 21.55 -3.31 -15.77
N THR A 426 20.52 -2.67 -15.22
CA THR A 426 20.66 -1.79 -14.05
C THR A 426 21.14 -2.54 -12.82
N LEU A 427 20.59 -3.73 -12.53
CA LEU A 427 20.98 -4.56 -11.40
C LEU A 427 22.42 -5.08 -11.51
N GLU A 428 22.90 -5.31 -12.73
CA GLU A 428 24.27 -5.75 -13.01
C GLU A 428 25.29 -4.61 -12.94
N ASN A 429 24.98 -3.46 -13.53
CA ASN A 429 25.93 -2.40 -13.82
C ASN A 429 25.86 -1.19 -12.88
N LYS A 430 24.76 -1.05 -12.11
CA LYS A 430 24.58 0.05 -11.15
C LYS A 430 24.43 -0.51 -9.74
N LYS A 431 25.05 0.15 -8.77
CA LYS A 431 24.98 -0.26 -7.37
C LYS A 431 24.10 0.71 -6.57
N SER A 432 23.10 0.17 -5.92
CA SER A 432 22.33 0.91 -4.91
C SER A 432 23.21 1.14 -3.66
N ARG A 433 23.17 2.39 -3.15
CA ARG A 433 23.75 2.77 -1.86
C ARG A 433 22.65 3.30 -0.94
N PHE A 434 21.52 2.64 -0.99
CA PHE A 434 20.32 3.02 -0.27
C PHE A 434 20.60 3.49 1.15
N HIS A 435 20.02 4.62 1.48
CA HIS A 435 19.91 5.16 2.83
C HIS A 435 18.53 5.81 3.03
N THR A 436 18.09 5.91 4.27
CA THR A 436 16.83 6.60 4.63
C THR A 436 16.99 8.12 4.54
N LEU A 437 15.88 8.82 4.33
CA LEU A 437 15.88 10.26 4.12
C LEU A 437 16.30 11.05 5.37
N TYR A 438 16.07 10.52 6.54
CA TYR A 438 16.37 11.16 7.83
C TYR A 438 16.78 10.12 8.89
N GLU A 439 17.51 10.59 9.89
CA GLU A 439 17.95 9.79 11.04
C GLU A 439 16.84 9.69 12.11
N ASP A 440 16.84 8.59 12.88
CA ASP A 440 15.84 8.34 13.93
C ASP A 440 15.92 9.39 15.05
N ALA A 441 17.11 9.91 15.36
CA ALA A 441 17.35 10.88 16.43
C ALA A 441 16.78 12.29 16.18
N LEU A 442 16.33 12.60 14.94
CA LEU A 442 15.66 13.88 14.67
C LEU A 442 14.32 13.95 15.40
N SER A 443 13.90 15.15 15.78
CA SER A 443 12.56 15.38 16.31
C SER A 443 11.48 15.07 15.27
N LEU A 444 10.26 14.85 15.71
CA LEU A 444 9.12 14.61 14.79
C LEU A 444 8.92 15.77 13.83
N GLU A 445 9.07 17.01 14.31
CA GLU A 445 8.99 18.23 13.51
C GLU A 445 10.07 18.28 12.43
N GLU A 446 11.32 17.95 12.77
CA GLU A 446 12.43 17.92 11.81
C GLU A 446 12.22 16.84 10.74
N LYS A 447 11.68 15.66 11.12
CA LYS A 447 11.32 14.59 10.18
C LYS A 447 10.22 15.03 9.21
N ILE A 448 9.14 15.63 9.72
CA ILE A 448 8.03 16.17 8.93
C ILE A 448 8.54 17.25 7.97
N GLU A 449 9.39 18.13 8.45
CA GLU A 449 9.98 19.21 7.65
C GLU A 449 10.90 18.67 6.55
N THR A 450 11.72 17.66 6.87
CA THR A 450 12.59 16.99 5.91
C THR A 450 11.78 16.35 4.77
N ILE A 451 10.76 15.56 5.08
CA ILE A 451 9.89 14.97 4.06
C ILE A 451 9.22 16.06 3.21
N SER A 452 8.69 17.10 3.87
CA SER A 452 7.96 18.18 3.19
C SER A 452 8.85 18.95 2.22
N ARG A 453 10.07 19.27 2.61
CA ARG A 453 11.03 19.99 1.76
C ARG A 453 11.63 19.10 0.68
N GLU A 454 12.13 17.95 1.08
CA GLU A 454 12.91 17.08 0.20
C GLU A 454 12.04 16.34 -0.82
N ILE A 455 10.92 15.77 -0.38
CA ILE A 455 10.06 14.95 -1.22
C ILE A 455 8.99 15.78 -1.92
N TYR A 456 8.29 16.66 -1.19
CA TYR A 456 7.20 17.46 -1.79
C TYR A 456 7.68 18.74 -2.45
N GLY A 457 8.85 19.26 -2.06
CA GLY A 457 9.36 20.55 -2.56
C GLY A 457 8.68 21.75 -1.89
N ALA A 458 8.12 21.57 -0.70
CA ALA A 458 7.51 22.64 0.07
C ALA A 458 8.58 23.63 0.58
N ARG A 459 8.18 24.88 0.77
CA ARG A 459 9.00 25.92 1.41
C ARG A 459 9.16 25.66 2.91
N GLY A 460 8.11 25.17 3.57
CA GLY A 460 8.07 24.90 5.00
C GLY A 460 6.81 24.14 5.43
N VAL A 461 6.63 24.05 6.75
CA VAL A 461 5.49 23.38 7.38
C VAL A 461 4.79 24.34 8.32
N VAL A 462 3.47 24.34 8.29
CA VAL A 462 2.61 25.09 9.22
C VAL A 462 1.83 24.09 10.07
N TYR A 463 1.95 24.22 11.37
CA TYR A 463 1.26 23.36 12.32
C TYR A 463 0.04 24.07 12.92
N GLU A 464 -1.12 23.42 12.87
CA GLU A 464 -2.29 23.84 13.64
C GLU A 464 -1.99 23.71 15.14
N PRO A 465 -2.61 24.54 16.00
CA PRO A 465 -2.37 24.50 17.46
C PRO A 465 -2.62 23.12 18.10
N ALA A 466 -3.57 22.36 17.56
CA ALA A 466 -3.83 20.98 17.99
C ALA A 466 -2.65 20.06 17.67
N ALA A 467 -2.11 20.14 16.46
CA ALA A 467 -0.98 19.33 16.01
C ALA A 467 0.29 19.61 16.86
N GLN A 468 0.56 20.88 17.19
CA GLN A 468 1.70 21.23 18.05
C GLN A 468 1.60 20.59 19.43
N LYS A 469 0.40 20.63 20.06
CA LYS A 469 0.16 19.99 21.37
C LYS A 469 0.30 18.47 21.29
N GLN A 470 -0.19 17.86 20.21
CA GLN A 470 -0.11 16.42 19.98
C GLN A 470 1.35 15.98 19.79
N LEU A 471 2.15 16.69 18.99
CA LEU A 471 3.59 16.42 18.81
C LEU A 471 4.33 16.42 20.16
N ALA A 472 4.13 17.47 20.96
CA ALA A 472 4.73 17.57 22.29
C ALA A 472 4.31 16.41 23.22
N LYS A 473 3.03 16.03 23.20
CA LYS A 473 2.51 14.90 23.99
C LYS A 473 3.13 13.58 23.52
N ILE A 474 3.18 13.32 22.22
CA ILE A 474 3.75 12.08 21.64
C ILE A 474 5.23 11.96 22.01
N ALA A 475 6.00 13.05 21.88
CA ALA A 475 7.41 13.07 22.28
C ALA A 475 7.58 12.80 23.78
N SER A 476 6.74 13.41 24.65
CA SER A 476 6.78 13.19 26.10
C SER A 476 6.45 11.76 26.52
N MET A 477 5.68 11.01 25.71
CA MET A 477 5.39 9.59 25.92
C MET A 477 6.51 8.65 25.42
N GLY A 478 7.62 9.18 24.91
CA GLY A 478 8.76 8.38 24.43
C GLY A 478 8.68 7.95 22.96
N PHE A 479 7.75 8.51 22.17
CA PHE A 479 7.58 8.16 20.75
C PHE A 479 8.25 9.16 19.77
N GLY A 480 9.14 10.04 20.27
CA GLY A 480 9.78 11.07 19.45
C GLY A 480 10.74 10.55 18.38
N GLU A 481 11.30 9.35 18.56
CA GLU A 481 12.23 8.72 17.61
C GLU A 481 11.54 7.91 16.51
N LEU A 482 10.23 7.68 16.60
CA LEU A 482 9.49 6.92 15.58
C LEU A 482 9.53 7.60 14.21
N PRO A 483 9.52 6.82 13.11
CA PRO A 483 9.38 7.38 11.77
C PRO A 483 8.01 8.04 11.58
N VAL A 484 7.94 8.98 10.64
CA VAL A 484 6.72 9.72 10.34
C VAL A 484 6.04 9.17 9.10
N CYS A 485 4.74 8.97 9.20
CA CYS A 485 3.84 8.63 8.10
C CYS A 485 3.01 9.86 7.72
N MET A 486 3.40 10.55 6.63
CA MET A 486 2.64 11.68 6.12
C MET A 486 1.35 11.23 5.45
N ALA A 487 0.21 11.64 6.02
CA ALA A 487 -1.11 11.38 5.45
C ALA A 487 -1.57 12.57 4.61
N LYS A 488 -1.50 12.42 3.29
CA LYS A 488 -1.70 13.49 2.29
C LYS A 488 -2.55 12.98 1.12
N ASN A 489 -3.14 13.90 0.35
CA ASN A 489 -3.78 13.53 -0.90
C ASN A 489 -2.74 12.92 -1.88
N GLN A 490 -3.19 12.06 -2.79
CA GLN A 490 -2.33 11.35 -3.74
C GLN A 490 -2.13 12.07 -5.09
N TYR A 491 -2.87 13.15 -5.36
CA TYR A 491 -2.93 13.76 -6.69
C TYR A 491 -1.92 14.89 -6.92
N SER A 492 -1.32 15.38 -5.87
CA SER A 492 -0.38 16.50 -5.93
C SER A 492 0.80 16.27 -4.98
N LEU A 493 1.94 16.85 -5.28
CA LEU A 493 3.06 16.98 -4.34
C LEU A 493 2.71 17.88 -3.16
N SER A 494 1.77 18.84 -3.34
CA SER A 494 1.24 19.69 -2.27
C SER A 494 0.11 18.98 -1.49
N ASP A 495 -0.26 19.55 -0.36
CA ASP A 495 -1.48 19.21 0.40
C ASP A 495 -2.78 19.68 -0.28
N ASP A 496 -2.67 20.57 -1.28
CA ASP A 496 -3.78 20.95 -2.16
C ASP A 496 -3.79 20.10 -3.45
N ALA A 497 -4.78 19.22 -3.58
CA ALA A 497 -4.95 18.32 -4.72
C ALA A 497 -5.11 19.02 -6.08
N LYS A 498 -5.38 20.33 -6.10
CA LYS A 498 -5.53 21.12 -7.34
C LYS A 498 -4.20 21.65 -7.87
N LYS A 499 -3.14 21.65 -7.08
CA LYS A 499 -1.80 22.09 -7.48
C LYS A 499 -1.07 20.96 -8.21
N LEU A 500 -1.35 20.82 -9.50
CA LEU A 500 -0.77 19.76 -10.35
C LEU A 500 0.68 20.07 -10.78
N GLY A 501 1.34 19.10 -11.38
CA GLY A 501 2.69 19.21 -11.90
C GLY A 501 3.76 19.23 -10.79
N ARG A 502 4.57 20.28 -10.78
CA ARG A 502 5.61 20.53 -9.77
C ARG A 502 5.35 21.89 -9.10
N PRO A 503 4.45 21.95 -8.11
CA PRO A 503 4.15 23.20 -7.41
C PRO A 503 5.37 23.75 -6.69
N THR A 504 5.45 25.07 -6.59
CA THR A 504 6.49 25.83 -5.85
C THR A 504 5.83 26.81 -4.88
N ASP A 505 6.60 27.37 -3.96
CA ASP A 505 6.18 28.41 -3.04
C ASP A 505 4.91 28.07 -2.22
N PHE A 506 4.86 26.84 -1.72
CA PHE A 506 3.78 26.39 -0.85
C PHE A 506 4.32 25.83 0.47
N ASP A 507 3.49 25.85 1.49
CA ASP A 507 3.74 25.21 2.78
C ASP A 507 2.84 23.98 2.90
N ILE A 508 3.27 22.98 3.68
CA ILE A 508 2.44 21.83 4.09
C ILE A 508 1.76 22.17 5.42
N HIS A 509 0.46 21.98 5.51
CA HIS A 509 -0.31 22.27 6.71
C HIS A 509 -0.61 20.97 7.48
N ILE A 510 -0.06 20.83 8.67
CA ILE A 510 -0.32 19.71 9.58
C ILE A 510 -1.48 20.08 10.50
N ARG A 511 -2.60 19.38 10.31
CA ARG A 511 -3.83 19.61 11.08
C ARG A 511 -3.85 18.84 12.37
N GLU A 512 -3.41 17.61 12.35
CA GLU A 512 -3.50 16.65 13.45
C GLU A 512 -2.34 15.67 13.38
N VAL A 513 -1.88 15.19 14.53
CA VAL A 513 -0.84 14.17 14.65
C VAL A 513 -1.28 13.12 15.67
N TYR A 514 -1.10 11.85 15.37
CA TYR A 514 -1.33 10.78 16.34
C TYR A 514 -0.29 9.67 16.19
N VAL A 515 -0.11 8.88 17.23
CA VAL A 515 0.82 7.75 17.21
C VAL A 515 0.06 6.44 16.96
N SER A 516 0.57 5.64 16.03
CA SER A 516 0.24 4.23 15.85
C SER A 516 1.30 3.42 16.60
N ALA A 517 1.13 3.30 17.92
CA ALA A 517 2.16 2.79 18.83
C ALA A 517 2.49 1.31 18.56
N GLY A 518 1.50 0.51 18.20
CA GLY A 518 1.69 -0.88 17.82
C GLY A 518 2.38 -1.02 16.46
N ALA A 519 1.99 -0.22 15.48
CA ALA A 519 2.64 -0.20 14.17
C ALA A 519 4.06 0.39 14.25
N GLY A 520 4.31 1.34 15.15
CA GLY A 520 5.61 1.93 15.38
C GLY A 520 5.92 3.09 14.43
N PHE A 521 4.95 3.96 14.17
CA PHE A 521 5.14 5.23 13.46
C PHE A 521 4.16 6.30 13.94
N VAL A 522 4.48 7.54 13.66
CA VAL A 522 3.63 8.70 13.95
C VAL A 522 2.96 9.16 12.66
N VAL A 523 1.65 9.35 12.67
CA VAL A 523 0.88 9.83 11.52
C VAL A 523 0.70 11.33 11.62
N ALA A 524 1.12 12.06 10.58
CA ALA A 524 0.91 13.49 10.44
C ALA A 524 -0.12 13.76 9.33
N LEU A 525 -1.29 14.25 9.71
CA LEU A 525 -2.42 14.49 8.81
C LEU A 525 -2.34 15.89 8.20
N THR A 526 -2.30 15.93 6.87
CA THR A 526 -2.44 17.17 6.10
C THR A 526 -3.87 17.26 5.55
N GLY A 527 -4.53 18.37 5.69
CA GLY A 527 -5.86 18.58 5.13
C GLY A 527 -6.90 17.51 5.51
N ALA A 528 -7.89 17.28 4.65
CA ALA A 528 -8.98 16.33 4.87
C ALA A 528 -8.64 14.95 4.26
N VAL A 529 -7.93 14.12 5.00
CA VAL A 529 -7.71 12.71 4.63
C VAL A 529 -8.81 11.85 5.24
N MET A 530 -9.52 11.10 4.39
CA MET A 530 -10.65 10.28 4.82
C MET A 530 -10.23 8.85 5.11
N THR A 531 -10.43 8.42 6.35
CA THR A 531 -10.17 7.05 6.82
C THR A 531 -11.38 6.12 6.64
N MET A 532 -12.58 6.68 6.33
CA MET A 532 -13.77 5.96 5.91
C MET A 532 -14.27 6.60 4.61
N PRO A 533 -13.91 6.04 3.43
CA PRO A 533 -14.41 6.50 2.15
C PRO A 533 -15.93 6.35 2.03
N GLY A 534 -16.55 7.16 1.19
CA GLY A 534 -17.95 6.99 0.83
C GLY A 534 -18.10 6.39 -0.57
N LEU A 535 -19.23 5.75 -0.83
CA LEU A 535 -19.57 5.33 -2.19
C LEU A 535 -19.75 6.57 -3.10
N PRO A 536 -19.32 6.51 -4.37
CA PRO A 536 -19.55 7.57 -5.36
C PRO A 536 -21.02 7.61 -5.77
N LYS A 537 -21.39 8.60 -6.58
CA LYS A 537 -22.77 8.75 -7.08
C LYS A 537 -23.26 7.51 -7.84
N VAL A 538 -22.37 6.87 -8.60
CA VAL A 538 -22.61 5.60 -9.28
C VAL A 538 -21.47 4.66 -8.84
N PRO A 539 -21.71 3.80 -7.84
CA PRO A 539 -20.68 2.88 -7.37
C PRO A 539 -20.49 1.72 -8.36
N ALA A 540 -19.30 1.13 -8.37
CA ALA A 540 -18.98 -0.06 -9.16
C ALA A 540 -19.95 -1.23 -8.85
N ALA A 541 -20.43 -1.33 -7.62
CA ALA A 541 -21.43 -2.30 -7.19
C ALA A 541 -22.67 -2.35 -8.08
N ASN A 542 -23.07 -1.24 -8.69
CA ASN A 542 -24.25 -1.20 -9.57
C ASN A 542 -24.06 -1.99 -10.88
N GLY A 543 -22.83 -2.29 -11.26
CA GLY A 543 -22.49 -3.04 -12.48
C GLY A 543 -22.03 -4.48 -12.22
N ILE A 544 -21.85 -4.85 -10.94
CA ILE A 544 -21.43 -6.20 -10.55
C ILE A 544 -22.68 -7.09 -10.42
N ASP A 545 -22.63 -8.27 -11.04
CA ASP A 545 -23.74 -9.24 -11.01
C ASP A 545 -23.19 -10.67 -11.12
N VAL A 546 -24.07 -11.64 -11.03
CA VAL A 546 -23.79 -13.06 -11.24
C VAL A 546 -24.61 -13.54 -12.42
N SER A 547 -23.94 -14.13 -13.43
CA SER A 547 -24.60 -14.69 -14.63
C SER A 547 -25.46 -15.92 -14.28
N GLU A 548 -26.28 -16.39 -15.23
CA GLU A 548 -27.09 -17.60 -15.07
C GLU A 548 -26.22 -18.85 -14.82
N GLU A 549 -24.99 -18.88 -15.32
CA GLU A 549 -24.02 -19.96 -15.11
C GLU A 549 -23.27 -19.84 -13.76
N GLY A 550 -23.53 -18.80 -12.99
CA GLY A 550 -22.89 -18.56 -11.70
C GLY A 550 -21.54 -17.82 -11.76
N ASN A 551 -21.17 -17.27 -12.93
CA ASN A 551 -19.95 -16.49 -13.07
C ASN A 551 -20.17 -15.03 -12.69
N ILE A 552 -19.18 -14.43 -12.05
CA ILE A 552 -19.22 -13.00 -11.70
C ILE A 552 -19.01 -12.17 -12.97
N VAL A 553 -19.82 -11.13 -13.14
CA VAL A 553 -19.72 -10.17 -14.23
C VAL A 553 -19.61 -8.75 -13.69
N GLY A 554 -19.00 -7.86 -14.46
CA GLY A 554 -18.88 -6.44 -14.08
C GLY A 554 -17.86 -6.13 -12.98
N LEU A 555 -17.06 -7.11 -12.57
CA LEU A 555 -15.95 -6.92 -11.63
C LEU A 555 -14.69 -6.47 -12.40
N PHE A 556 -14.65 -5.25 -12.93
CA PHE A 556 -13.58 -4.65 -13.78
C PHE A 556 -13.52 -5.06 -15.24
#